data_1f729c45259a928a0ccde5376522d7ed
#
_entry.id   1f729c45259a928a0ccde5376522d7ed
#
_cell.length_a   1.000
_cell.length_b   1.000
_cell.length_c   1.000
_cell.angle_alpha   90.00
_cell.angle_beta   90.00
_cell.angle_gamma   90.00
#
_symmetry.space_group_name_H-M   'P 1'
#
loop_
_entity.id
_entity.type
_entity.pdbx_description
1 polymer ?
#
loop_
_entity_poly.entity_id
_entity_poly.type
_entity_poly.pdbx_seq_one_letter_code
_entity_poly.pdbx_strand_id
1 'polypeptide(L)'
;IEPDLAGDVAAKLGVEVEFVPVVSSNRMQFLEQGKIDLMIATMTDKPDRREVVLIPDPNYYSSGTNILSLKSLGLTAWEDLRGKPVCGIQGAFYNKATSQNYGAEIVAFKGTAEAYSALKAGNCAAFVYDDSAIVAKVADPEWADYEMPLPTIDDAPWGLAVQLGEDAFGALMTDMIIDWHKTGRILELETKWGVTNTPF
;
A
#
# COMPACT_ATOMS: atom_id res chain seq x y z
N ILE A 1 9.51 -5.57 -3.12
CA ILE A 1 9.40 -6.24 -1.79
C ILE A 1 8.43 -7.42 -1.89
N GLU A 2 7.16 -7.18 -2.14
CA GLU A 2 6.12 -8.22 -2.07
C GLU A 2 6.30 -9.41 -3.01
N PRO A 3 6.75 -9.25 -4.28
CA PRO A 3 7.08 -10.40 -5.11
C PRO A 3 8.21 -11.26 -4.55
N ASP A 4 9.19 -10.66 -3.84
CA ASP A 4 10.26 -11.42 -3.18
C ASP A 4 9.71 -12.23 -2.01
N LEU A 5 8.84 -11.64 -1.18
CA LEU A 5 8.18 -12.35 -0.08
C LEU A 5 7.30 -13.49 -0.59
N ALA A 6 6.58 -13.31 -1.70
CA ALA A 6 5.84 -14.39 -2.35
C ALA A 6 6.78 -15.51 -2.81
N GLY A 7 7.96 -15.16 -3.33
CA GLY A 7 9.01 -16.11 -3.67
C GLY A 7 9.52 -16.92 -2.47
N ASP A 8 9.71 -16.24 -1.33
CA ASP A 8 10.12 -16.90 -0.07
C ASP A 8 9.05 -17.92 0.39
N VAL A 9 7.75 -17.57 0.27
CA VAL A 9 6.65 -18.50 0.59
C VAL A 9 6.67 -19.71 -0.33
N ALA A 10 6.78 -19.50 -1.65
CA ALA A 10 6.82 -20.57 -2.63
C ALA A 10 8.00 -21.51 -2.41
N ALA A 11 9.18 -20.95 -2.13
CA ALA A 11 10.37 -21.75 -1.80
C ALA A 11 10.16 -22.61 -0.54
N LYS A 12 9.51 -22.05 0.49
CA LYS A 12 9.17 -22.76 1.71
C LYS A 12 8.21 -23.93 1.47
N LEU A 13 7.27 -23.75 0.54
CA LEU A 13 6.27 -24.75 0.18
C LEU A 13 6.76 -25.74 -0.89
N GLY A 14 7.87 -25.46 -1.58
CA GLY A 14 8.37 -26.26 -2.70
C GLY A 14 7.49 -26.17 -3.95
N VAL A 15 6.90 -25.02 -4.20
CA VAL A 15 6.01 -24.75 -5.35
C VAL A 15 6.52 -23.57 -6.18
N GLU A 16 5.94 -23.36 -7.36
CA GLU A 16 6.18 -22.18 -8.19
C GLU A 16 5.16 -21.10 -7.87
N VAL A 17 5.55 -19.81 -8.08
CA VAL A 17 4.66 -18.67 -7.91
C VAL A 17 3.99 -18.34 -9.22
N GLU A 18 2.67 -18.23 -9.21
CA GLU A 18 1.90 -17.56 -10.24
C GLU A 18 1.42 -16.19 -9.73
N PHE A 19 1.81 -15.12 -10.41
CA PHE A 19 1.38 -13.77 -10.04
C PHE A 19 0.09 -13.39 -10.74
N VAL A 20 -0.96 -13.11 -9.95
CA VAL A 20 -2.25 -12.62 -10.43
C VAL A 20 -2.38 -11.14 -10.05
N PRO A 21 -2.43 -10.21 -11.03
CA PRO A 21 -2.58 -8.79 -10.74
C PRO A 21 -3.92 -8.48 -10.07
N VAL A 22 -3.85 -7.73 -8.98
CA VAL A 22 -5.03 -7.27 -8.23
C VAL A 22 -4.96 -5.76 -7.99
N VAL A 23 -6.11 -5.17 -7.67
CA VAL A 23 -6.23 -3.77 -7.25
C VAL A 23 -6.95 -3.71 -5.90
N SER A 24 -6.88 -2.57 -5.21
CA SER A 24 -7.46 -2.43 -3.86
C SER A 24 -8.94 -2.79 -3.79
N SER A 25 -9.70 -2.56 -4.86
CA SER A 25 -11.15 -2.82 -4.90
C SER A 25 -11.53 -4.29 -5.17
N ASN A 26 -10.60 -5.15 -5.65
CA ASN A 26 -10.94 -6.53 -6.02
C ASN A 26 -10.10 -7.60 -5.31
N ARG A 27 -9.00 -7.24 -4.64
CA ARG A 27 -8.03 -8.19 -4.08
C ARG A 27 -8.64 -9.16 -3.07
N MET A 28 -9.49 -8.69 -2.15
CA MET A 28 -10.17 -9.57 -1.18
C MET A 28 -11.13 -10.52 -1.86
N GLN A 29 -11.93 -10.03 -2.83
CA GLN A 29 -12.86 -10.86 -3.59
C GLN A 29 -12.12 -11.96 -4.38
N PHE A 30 -10.94 -11.68 -4.93
CA PHE A 30 -10.14 -12.69 -5.63
C PHE A 30 -9.70 -13.80 -4.69
N LEU A 31 -9.32 -13.45 -3.46
CA LEU A 31 -8.98 -14.42 -2.43
C LEU A 31 -10.19 -15.27 -2.01
N GLU A 32 -11.35 -14.64 -1.73
CA GLU A 32 -12.58 -15.32 -1.37
C GLU A 32 -13.07 -16.29 -2.46
N GLN A 33 -12.86 -15.94 -3.73
CA GLN A 33 -13.23 -16.76 -4.89
C GLN A 33 -12.21 -17.84 -5.24
N GLY A 34 -11.12 -17.96 -4.49
CA GLY A 34 -10.06 -18.92 -4.78
C GLY A 34 -9.30 -18.64 -6.09
N LYS A 35 -9.34 -17.41 -6.59
CA LYS A 35 -8.55 -17.01 -7.77
C LYS A 35 -7.08 -16.77 -7.44
N ILE A 36 -6.80 -16.52 -6.17
CA ILE A 36 -5.47 -16.45 -5.56
C ILE A 36 -5.53 -17.22 -4.24
N ASP A 37 -4.44 -17.84 -3.85
CA ASP A 37 -4.31 -18.59 -2.59
C ASP A 37 -3.75 -17.71 -1.48
N LEU A 38 -2.91 -16.74 -1.85
CA LEU A 38 -2.24 -15.82 -0.95
C LEU A 38 -2.31 -14.41 -1.53
N MET A 39 -2.64 -13.44 -0.70
CA MET A 39 -2.62 -12.02 -1.05
C MET A 39 -1.50 -11.31 -0.29
N ILE A 40 -0.52 -10.79 -1.02
CA ILE A 40 0.49 -9.85 -0.53
C ILE A 40 0.43 -8.63 -1.45
N ALA A 41 -0.34 -7.62 -1.06
CA ALA A 41 -0.70 -6.53 -1.97
C ALA A 41 -1.00 -5.22 -1.22
N THR A 42 -0.08 -4.76 -0.37
CA THR A 42 -0.14 -3.50 0.40
C THR A 42 -1.49 -3.28 1.08
N MET A 43 -2.07 -4.34 1.63
CA MET A 43 -3.38 -4.26 2.26
C MET A 43 -3.24 -3.80 3.70
N THR A 44 -3.73 -2.59 4.00
CA THR A 44 -3.84 -2.14 5.39
C THR A 44 -4.71 -3.09 6.20
N ASP A 45 -4.18 -3.57 7.29
CA ASP A 45 -4.89 -4.42 8.23
C ASP A 45 -5.94 -3.60 8.99
N LYS A 46 -7.20 -4.06 8.93
CA LYS A 46 -8.34 -3.40 9.57
C LYS A 46 -9.34 -4.44 10.06
N PRO A 47 -10.10 -4.15 11.14
CA PRO A 47 -11.09 -5.07 11.69
C PRO A 47 -12.10 -5.56 10.66
N ASP A 48 -12.65 -4.65 9.83
CA ASP A 48 -13.63 -4.97 8.80
C ASP A 48 -13.06 -5.91 7.71
N ARG A 49 -11.77 -5.82 7.42
CA ARG A 49 -11.09 -6.72 6.48
C ARG A 49 -10.86 -8.11 7.07
N ARG A 50 -10.56 -8.17 8.38
CA ARG A 50 -10.42 -9.44 9.12
C ARG A 50 -11.72 -10.23 9.23
N GLU A 51 -12.87 -9.59 8.99
CA GLU A 51 -14.16 -10.29 8.91
C GLU A 51 -14.34 -11.06 7.60
N VAL A 52 -13.59 -10.69 6.56
CA VAL A 52 -13.71 -11.21 5.19
C VAL A 52 -12.59 -12.17 4.82
N VAL A 53 -11.38 -11.90 5.31
CA VAL A 53 -10.17 -12.68 5.04
C VAL A 53 -9.40 -12.95 6.33
N LEU A 54 -8.63 -14.02 6.37
CA LEU A 54 -7.73 -14.31 7.49
C LEU A 54 -6.43 -13.52 7.28
N ILE A 55 -6.14 -12.58 8.18
CA ILE A 55 -4.89 -11.81 8.22
C ILE A 55 -4.04 -12.34 9.37
N PRO A 56 -2.97 -13.09 9.11
CA PRO A 56 -2.05 -13.56 10.14
C PRO A 56 -1.30 -12.42 10.83
N ASP A 57 -1.04 -12.57 12.12
CA ASP A 57 -0.20 -11.67 12.89
C ASP A 57 1.25 -12.20 12.99
N PRO A 58 2.26 -11.32 13.09
CA PRO A 58 2.18 -9.86 12.97
C PRO A 58 1.99 -9.39 11.53
N ASN A 59 1.77 -8.10 11.32
CA ASN A 59 1.81 -7.52 9.97
C ASN A 59 3.23 -7.61 9.40
N TYR A 60 3.36 -7.78 8.06
CA TYR A 60 4.68 -7.94 7.44
C TYR A 60 5.41 -6.62 7.19
N TYR A 61 4.67 -5.51 7.09
CA TYR A 61 5.18 -4.19 6.82
C TYR A 61 4.24 -3.11 7.39
N SER A 62 4.67 -1.84 7.34
CA SER A 62 3.81 -0.71 7.58
C SER A 62 4.21 0.45 6.68
N SER A 63 3.27 1.32 6.36
CA SER A 63 3.45 2.57 5.66
C SER A 63 2.57 3.62 6.32
N GLY A 64 2.67 4.86 5.90
CA GLY A 64 1.78 5.91 6.35
C GLY A 64 1.05 6.56 5.17
N THR A 65 0.11 7.44 5.48
CA THR A 65 -0.59 8.23 4.47
C THR A 65 0.17 9.51 4.20
N ASN A 66 0.45 9.79 2.93
CA ASN A 66 1.00 11.07 2.50
C ASN A 66 0.44 11.47 1.13
N ILE A 67 0.89 12.60 0.59
CA ILE A 67 0.50 13.09 -0.72
C ILE A 67 1.71 13.31 -1.60
N LEU A 68 1.52 13.09 -2.90
CA LEU A 68 2.42 13.53 -3.97
C LEU A 68 1.78 14.76 -4.63
N SER A 69 2.48 15.88 -4.70
CA SER A 69 2.00 17.12 -5.31
C SER A 69 3.11 17.87 -6.03
N LEU A 70 2.74 18.79 -6.92
CA LEU A 70 3.70 19.72 -7.52
C LEU A 70 4.28 20.65 -6.45
N LYS A 71 5.59 20.84 -6.46
CA LYS A 71 6.31 21.81 -5.61
C LYS A 71 5.76 23.22 -5.74
N SER A 72 5.33 23.61 -6.94
CA SER A 72 4.79 24.93 -7.23
C SER A 72 3.47 25.25 -6.53
N LEU A 73 2.77 24.22 -6.00
CA LEU A 73 1.53 24.44 -5.23
C LEU A 73 1.80 24.92 -3.81
N GLY A 74 3.02 24.66 -3.27
CA GLY A 74 3.42 25.15 -1.96
C GLY A 74 2.52 24.69 -0.82
N LEU A 75 2.06 23.43 -0.88
CA LEU A 75 1.25 22.84 0.20
C LEU A 75 2.12 22.68 1.44
N THR A 76 1.63 23.08 2.61
CA THR A 76 2.37 23.07 3.87
C THR A 76 1.64 22.36 5.00
N ALA A 77 0.33 22.13 4.83
CA ALA A 77 -0.52 21.46 5.79
C ALA A 77 -1.59 20.61 5.10
N TRP A 78 -2.08 19.60 5.78
CA TRP A 78 -3.17 18.75 5.28
C TRP A 78 -4.44 19.55 5.00
N GLU A 79 -4.70 20.60 5.78
CA GLU A 79 -5.83 21.51 5.64
C GLU A 79 -5.82 22.29 4.32
N ASP A 80 -4.65 22.42 3.67
CA ASP A 80 -4.52 23.08 2.36
C ASP A 80 -5.22 22.29 1.24
N LEU A 81 -5.58 21.02 1.50
CA LEU A 81 -6.33 20.18 0.58
C LEU A 81 -7.82 20.49 0.52
N ARG A 82 -8.35 21.31 1.43
CA ARG A 82 -9.77 21.61 1.51
C ARG A 82 -10.32 22.16 0.19
N GLY A 83 -11.35 21.49 -0.33
CA GLY A 83 -11.99 21.85 -1.60
C GLY A 83 -11.12 21.62 -2.84
N LYS A 84 -9.96 20.97 -2.71
CA LYS A 84 -9.13 20.62 -3.86
C LYS A 84 -9.43 19.19 -4.33
N PRO A 85 -9.40 18.94 -5.65
CA PRO A 85 -9.46 17.59 -6.18
C PRO A 85 -8.15 16.85 -5.81
N VAL A 86 -8.29 15.72 -5.14
CA VAL A 86 -7.19 14.84 -4.74
C VAL A 86 -7.40 13.47 -5.37
N CYS A 87 -6.45 13.04 -6.19
CA CYS A 87 -6.45 11.72 -6.77
C CYS A 87 -6.29 10.67 -5.67
N GLY A 88 -7.04 9.58 -5.76
CA GLY A 88 -6.97 8.43 -4.87
C GLY A 88 -7.18 7.13 -5.62
N ILE A 89 -7.08 6.00 -4.94
CA ILE A 89 -7.32 4.67 -5.52
C ILE A 89 -8.63 4.10 -4.97
N GLN A 90 -9.47 3.57 -5.83
CA GLN A 90 -10.73 2.92 -5.42
C GLN A 90 -10.47 1.81 -4.39
N GLY A 91 -11.17 1.86 -3.26
CA GLY A 91 -11.01 0.90 -2.16
C GLY A 91 -9.80 1.15 -1.25
N ALA A 92 -9.01 2.19 -1.49
CA ALA A 92 -7.92 2.57 -0.59
C ALA A 92 -8.46 3.21 0.70
N PHE A 93 -7.79 2.91 1.82
CA PHE A 93 -8.30 3.31 3.14
C PHE A 93 -8.20 4.81 3.41
N TYR A 94 -7.18 5.48 2.89
CA TYR A 94 -6.90 6.89 3.16
C TYR A 94 -7.87 7.86 2.47
N ASN A 95 -8.60 7.43 1.45
CA ASN A 95 -9.54 8.30 0.73
C ASN A 95 -10.58 8.92 1.66
N LYS A 96 -11.20 8.08 2.50
CA LYS A 96 -12.24 8.50 3.44
C LYS A 96 -11.69 9.47 4.47
N ALA A 97 -10.55 9.16 5.08
CA ALA A 97 -9.93 10.01 6.09
C ALA A 97 -9.52 11.37 5.50
N THR A 98 -8.90 11.37 4.30
CA THR A 98 -8.48 12.59 3.61
C THR A 98 -9.67 13.50 3.27
N SER A 99 -10.78 12.92 2.83
CA SER A 99 -12.01 13.67 2.57
C SER A 99 -12.67 14.20 3.85
N GLN A 100 -12.84 13.35 4.86
CA GLN A 100 -13.59 13.69 6.07
C GLN A 100 -12.82 14.65 6.99
N ASN A 101 -11.53 14.43 7.18
CA ASN A 101 -10.73 15.20 8.12
C ASN A 101 -10.22 16.51 7.52
N TYR A 102 -9.87 16.50 6.23
CA TYR A 102 -9.22 17.64 5.57
C TYR A 102 -10.09 18.29 4.48
N GLY A 103 -11.26 17.73 4.18
CA GLY A 103 -12.20 18.31 3.24
C GLY A 103 -11.74 18.22 1.78
N ALA A 104 -10.86 17.31 1.44
CA ALA A 104 -10.44 17.07 0.06
C ALA A 104 -11.57 16.43 -0.77
N GLU A 105 -11.62 16.76 -2.04
CA GLU A 105 -12.54 16.17 -3.01
C GLU A 105 -11.85 14.99 -3.71
N ILE A 106 -12.12 13.76 -3.25
CA ILE A 106 -11.44 12.56 -3.77
C ILE A 106 -11.95 12.22 -5.17
N VAL A 107 -11.00 12.14 -6.11
CA VAL A 107 -11.17 11.60 -7.46
C VAL A 107 -10.50 10.23 -7.51
N ALA A 108 -11.29 9.16 -7.36
CA ALA A 108 -10.76 7.81 -7.21
C ALA A 108 -10.61 7.10 -8.55
N PHE A 109 -9.40 6.62 -8.83
CA PHE A 109 -9.02 5.84 -10.01
C PHE A 109 -8.92 4.36 -9.69
N LYS A 110 -8.97 3.51 -10.71
CA LYS A 110 -8.89 2.06 -10.55
C LYS A 110 -7.49 1.61 -10.14
N GLY A 111 -6.45 2.24 -10.67
CA GLY A 111 -5.07 1.89 -10.41
C GLY A 111 -4.14 3.11 -10.32
N THR A 112 -2.92 2.88 -9.84
CA THR A 112 -1.91 3.92 -9.64
C THR A 112 -1.46 4.59 -10.93
N ALA A 113 -1.36 3.84 -12.04
CA ALA A 113 -0.95 4.38 -13.33
C ALA A 113 -1.91 5.48 -13.81
N GLU A 114 -3.23 5.25 -13.65
CA GLU A 114 -4.26 6.23 -14.02
C GLU A 114 -4.22 7.44 -13.09
N ALA A 115 -4.02 7.23 -11.78
CA ALA A 115 -3.92 8.32 -10.81
C ALA A 115 -2.68 9.20 -11.07
N TYR A 116 -1.52 8.61 -11.35
CA TYR A 116 -0.32 9.36 -11.72
C TYR A 116 -0.51 10.14 -13.03
N SER A 117 -1.15 9.54 -14.03
CA SER A 117 -1.44 10.21 -15.29
C SER A 117 -2.39 11.41 -15.08
N ALA A 118 -3.42 11.25 -14.25
CA ALA A 118 -4.35 12.32 -13.90
C ALA A 118 -3.68 13.45 -13.12
N LEU A 119 -2.77 13.13 -12.19
CA LEU A 119 -1.98 14.11 -11.46
C LEU A 119 -1.09 14.91 -12.41
N LYS A 120 -0.36 14.25 -13.31
CA LYS A 120 0.48 14.92 -14.33
C LYS A 120 -0.33 15.79 -15.30
N ALA A 121 -1.55 15.37 -15.63
CA ALA A 121 -2.47 16.15 -16.47
C ALA A 121 -3.09 17.34 -15.74
N GLY A 122 -2.85 17.53 -14.44
CA GLY A 122 -3.41 18.61 -13.64
C GLY A 122 -4.89 18.41 -13.25
N ASN A 123 -5.41 17.19 -13.38
CA ASN A 123 -6.79 16.87 -13.00
C ASN A 123 -6.96 16.79 -11.47
N CYS A 124 -5.86 16.62 -10.73
CA CYS A 124 -5.82 16.64 -9.27
C CYS A 124 -4.69 17.55 -8.80
N ALA A 125 -4.89 18.21 -7.65
CA ALA A 125 -3.86 19.00 -6.98
C ALA A 125 -2.81 18.12 -6.30
N ALA A 126 -3.22 16.95 -5.84
CA ALA A 126 -2.35 15.97 -5.18
C ALA A 126 -2.84 14.54 -5.45
N PHE A 127 -1.99 13.56 -5.16
CA PHE A 127 -2.37 12.14 -5.10
C PHE A 127 -2.09 11.62 -3.69
N VAL A 128 -3.12 11.19 -2.99
CA VAL A 128 -2.99 10.59 -1.66
C VAL A 128 -2.69 9.10 -1.79
N TYR A 129 -1.58 8.68 -1.19
CA TYR A 129 -1.11 7.30 -1.30
C TYR A 129 -0.17 6.93 -0.15
N ASP A 130 0.36 5.69 -0.20
CA ASP A 130 1.39 5.21 0.73
C ASP A 130 2.66 6.06 0.62
N ASP A 131 3.16 6.57 1.74
CA ASP A 131 4.35 7.41 1.79
C ASP A 131 5.60 6.70 1.21
N SER A 132 5.75 5.40 1.48
CA SER A 132 6.84 4.59 0.94
C SER A 132 6.87 4.55 -0.60
N ALA A 133 5.68 4.50 -1.22
CA ALA A 133 5.56 4.55 -2.68
C ALA A 133 5.83 5.96 -3.22
N ILE A 134 5.42 7.01 -2.49
CA ILE A 134 5.65 8.40 -2.87
C ILE A 134 7.15 8.73 -2.78
N VAL A 135 7.85 8.31 -1.71
CA VAL A 135 9.30 8.47 -1.56
C VAL A 135 10.05 7.86 -2.75
N ALA A 136 9.70 6.62 -3.12
CA ALA A 136 10.29 5.98 -4.31
C ALA A 136 9.97 6.76 -5.60
N LYS A 137 8.79 7.39 -5.67
CA LYS A 137 8.37 8.13 -6.86
C LYS A 137 9.10 9.46 -7.01
N VAL A 138 9.28 10.22 -5.93
CA VAL A 138 10.02 11.51 -5.98
C VAL A 138 11.52 11.33 -6.19
N ALA A 139 12.06 10.13 -5.97
CA ALA A 139 13.44 9.79 -6.30
C ALA A 139 13.66 9.60 -7.82
N ASP A 140 12.60 9.38 -8.60
CA ASP A 140 12.65 9.24 -10.05
C ASP A 140 12.78 10.63 -10.71
N PRO A 141 13.82 10.88 -11.55
CA PRO A 141 14.01 12.16 -12.24
C PRO A 141 12.80 12.67 -13.04
N GLU A 142 11.96 11.76 -13.52
CA GLU A 142 10.70 12.12 -14.22
C GLU A 142 9.72 12.89 -13.32
N TRP A 143 9.90 12.81 -12.01
CA TRP A 143 9.05 13.45 -11.00
C TRP A 143 9.77 14.57 -10.25
N ALA A 144 10.85 15.14 -10.82
CA ALA A 144 11.68 16.17 -10.18
C ALA A 144 10.91 17.43 -9.75
N ASP A 145 9.80 17.75 -10.41
CA ASP A 145 8.93 18.88 -10.07
C ASP A 145 7.91 18.56 -8.96
N TYR A 146 7.85 17.32 -8.51
CA TYR A 146 6.95 16.84 -7.46
C TYR A 146 7.66 16.65 -6.15
N GLU A 147 6.89 16.63 -5.07
CA GLU A 147 7.37 16.42 -3.71
C GLU A 147 6.34 15.70 -2.84
N MET A 148 6.80 15.24 -1.69
CA MET A 148 5.99 14.79 -0.56
C MET A 148 6.08 15.87 0.53
N PRO A 149 5.20 16.91 0.50
CA PRO A 149 5.44 18.12 1.27
C PRO A 149 4.96 18.05 2.72
N LEU A 150 4.10 17.08 3.04
CA LEU A 150 3.41 17.03 4.33
C LEU A 150 4.03 15.99 5.27
N PRO A 151 3.83 16.11 6.58
CA PRO A 151 4.15 15.02 7.50
C PRO A 151 3.28 13.81 7.20
N THR A 152 3.88 12.63 7.24
CA THR A 152 3.14 11.36 7.15
C THR A 152 2.19 11.23 8.34
N ILE A 153 0.99 10.79 8.06
CA ILE A 153 -0.07 10.53 9.05
C ILE A 153 -0.62 9.11 8.88
N ASP A 154 -1.39 8.67 9.85
CA ASP A 154 -2.09 7.38 9.86
C ASP A 154 -1.15 6.20 9.62
N ASP A 155 -0.78 5.53 10.68
CA ASP A 155 -0.09 4.25 10.58
C ASP A 155 -0.97 3.26 9.79
N ALA A 156 -0.39 2.69 8.75
CA ALA A 156 -1.04 1.77 7.83
C ALA A 156 -0.30 0.42 7.84
N PRO A 157 -0.48 -0.41 8.88
CA PRO A 157 0.14 -1.73 8.94
C PRO A 157 -0.40 -2.60 7.81
N TRP A 158 0.50 -3.24 7.07
CA TRP A 158 0.11 -4.11 5.95
C TRP A 158 0.09 -5.56 6.38
N GLY A 159 -1.09 -6.20 6.21
CA GLY A 159 -1.29 -7.62 6.39
C GLY A 159 -1.29 -8.36 5.05
N LEU A 160 -0.58 -9.47 4.98
CA LEU A 160 -0.91 -10.47 3.97
C LEU A 160 -2.18 -11.19 4.38
N ALA A 161 -2.85 -11.85 3.45
CA ALA A 161 -4.07 -12.58 3.78
C ALA A 161 -4.17 -13.90 3.03
N VAL A 162 -4.85 -14.84 3.70
CA VAL A 162 -5.31 -16.10 3.15
C VAL A 162 -6.83 -16.18 3.28
N GLN A 163 -7.47 -17.14 2.60
CA GLN A 163 -8.91 -17.32 2.69
C GLN A 163 -9.35 -17.67 4.12
N LEU A 164 -10.52 -17.20 4.55
CA LEU A 164 -11.10 -17.60 5.84
C LEU A 164 -11.23 -19.12 5.92
N GLY A 165 -10.79 -19.69 7.07
CA GLY A 165 -10.80 -21.12 7.29
C GLY A 165 -9.50 -21.84 6.90
N GLU A 166 -8.57 -21.18 6.22
CA GLU A 166 -7.24 -21.70 5.92
C GLU A 166 -6.27 -21.53 7.11
N ASP A 167 -6.68 -22.00 8.29
CA ASP A 167 -5.97 -21.76 9.56
C ASP A 167 -4.53 -22.30 9.55
N ALA A 168 -4.31 -23.46 8.93
CA ALA A 168 -2.96 -24.05 8.83
C ALA A 168 -2.04 -23.20 7.93
N PHE A 169 -2.57 -22.67 6.83
CA PHE A 169 -1.82 -21.77 5.95
C PHE A 169 -1.60 -20.42 6.63
N GLY A 170 -2.59 -19.90 7.32
CA GLY A 170 -2.45 -18.70 8.15
C GLY A 170 -1.36 -18.84 9.22
N ALA A 171 -1.30 -19.96 9.92
CA ALA A 171 -0.25 -20.25 10.91
C ALA A 171 1.15 -20.30 10.28
N LEU A 172 1.29 -20.93 9.10
CA LEU A 172 2.55 -20.90 8.36
C LEU A 172 2.96 -19.47 7.98
N MET A 173 2.02 -18.64 7.57
CA MET A 173 2.30 -17.22 7.25
C MET A 173 2.74 -16.45 8.49
N THR A 174 2.12 -16.67 9.65
CA THR A 174 2.58 -16.12 10.94
C THR A 174 4.06 -16.45 11.19
N ASP A 175 4.43 -17.73 11.08
CA ASP A 175 5.80 -18.16 11.30
C ASP A 175 6.78 -17.50 10.32
N MET A 176 6.40 -17.38 9.05
CA MET A 176 7.23 -16.76 8.03
C MET A 176 7.40 -15.26 8.27
N ILE A 177 6.34 -14.53 8.62
CA ILE A 177 6.42 -13.10 8.93
C ILE A 177 7.35 -12.87 10.13
N ILE A 178 7.21 -13.67 11.18
CA ILE A 178 8.10 -13.62 12.35
C ILE A 178 9.56 -13.85 11.95
N ASP A 179 9.80 -14.82 11.06
CA ASP A 179 11.15 -15.11 10.55
C ASP A 179 11.71 -13.96 9.72
N TRP A 180 10.93 -13.36 8.82
CA TRP A 180 11.32 -12.19 8.03
C TRP A 180 11.74 -11.01 8.92
N HIS A 181 11.00 -10.73 9.99
CA HIS A 181 11.36 -9.69 10.94
C HIS A 181 12.64 -10.04 11.73
N LYS A 182 12.74 -11.26 12.24
CA LYS A 182 13.91 -11.70 13.03
C LYS A 182 15.21 -11.77 12.24
N THR A 183 15.15 -12.18 10.99
CA THR A 183 16.32 -12.33 10.12
C THR A 183 16.74 -11.02 9.45
N GLY A 184 15.93 -9.96 9.54
CA GLY A 184 16.15 -8.71 8.84
C GLY A 184 15.82 -8.77 7.34
N ARG A 185 15.04 -9.77 6.90
CA ARG A 185 14.67 -9.94 5.48
C ARG A 185 13.95 -8.73 4.93
N ILE A 186 13.09 -8.09 5.71
CA ILE A 186 12.38 -6.88 5.29
C ILE A 186 13.36 -5.74 5.01
N LEU A 187 14.33 -5.51 5.91
CA LEU A 187 15.37 -4.46 5.74
C LEU A 187 16.27 -4.74 4.53
N GLU A 188 16.59 -6.02 4.29
CA GLU A 188 17.32 -6.44 3.09
C GLU A 188 16.55 -6.06 1.81
N LEU A 189 15.25 -6.32 1.78
CA LEU A 189 14.40 -6.00 0.63
C LEU A 189 14.20 -4.50 0.45
N GLU A 190 14.09 -3.73 1.51
CA GLU A 190 14.09 -2.26 1.45
C GLU A 190 15.37 -1.75 0.79
N THR A 191 16.52 -2.25 1.24
CA THR A 191 17.82 -1.91 0.64
C THR A 191 17.88 -2.28 -0.83
N LYS A 192 17.45 -3.50 -1.17
CA LYS A 192 17.43 -4.01 -2.55
C LYS A 192 16.63 -3.12 -3.49
N TRP A 193 15.50 -2.61 -3.02
CA TRP A 193 14.55 -1.84 -3.83
C TRP A 193 14.67 -0.33 -3.65
N GLY A 194 15.65 0.14 -2.84
CA GLY A 194 15.86 1.56 -2.61
C GLY A 194 14.72 2.25 -1.88
N VAL A 195 13.96 1.50 -1.09
CA VAL A 195 12.93 2.06 -0.23
C VAL A 195 13.62 2.62 1.00
N THR A 196 13.74 3.93 1.08
CA THR A 196 14.23 4.61 2.28
C THR A 196 13.06 4.79 3.21
N ASN A 197 13.09 4.11 4.34
CA ASN A 197 11.93 3.99 5.16
C ASN A 197 11.70 5.12 6.14
N THR A 198 10.43 5.40 6.37
CA THR A 198 9.94 5.99 7.60
C THR A 198 10.12 4.98 8.73
N PRO A 199 10.76 5.33 9.85
CA PRO A 199 10.94 4.40 10.96
C PRO A 199 9.58 3.99 11.55
N PHE A 200 9.46 2.70 11.82
CA PHE A 200 8.43 2.14 12.68
C PHE A 200 8.61 2.61 14.11
#